data_38b0c4b2b3961e86ba6172a1b85bb73b
#
_entry.id   38b0c4b2b3961e86ba6172a1b85bb73b
#
_cell.length_a   1.000
_cell.length_b   1.000
_cell.length_c   1.000
_cell.angle_alpha   90.00
_cell.angle_beta   90.00
_cell.angle_gamma   90.00
#
_symmetry.space_group_name_H-M   'P 1'
#
loop_
_entity.id
_entity.type
_entity.pdbx_description
1 polymer ?
#
loop_
_entity_poly.entity_id
_entity_poly.type
_entity_poly.pdbx_seq_one_letter_code
_entity_poly.pdbx_strand_id
1 'polypeptide(L)'
;KYVFPNMKEEEIKSIVKKSWDNLGRTISELPRLNHLFDKKKIKYNKIENIENLIKNNSQGIFICIHQSNWEVVVPCLDRIGINLGAVYRHINNHFLDKLLLKIRTNSLVSSKSFYTPKGKKSAKDITEAIRNSLSMLVVIDQKDSSGEEVLFFKRKVKTQTGFLKIARKYKLPIIPIKNKRIDNGKIELTFLEPFYHNDVNISDNQMMEKIHYKIEEWIKA
;
A
#
# COMPACT_ATOMS: atom_id res chain seq x y z
N LYS A 1 -10.43 -17.34 -12.46
CA LYS A 1 -10.95 -17.57 -13.81
C LYS A 1 -11.41 -16.29 -14.50
N TYR A 2 -12.09 -15.39 -13.78
CA TYR A 2 -12.60 -14.14 -14.36
C TYR A 2 -11.49 -13.20 -14.89
N VAL A 3 -10.44 -12.99 -14.13
CA VAL A 3 -9.29 -12.13 -14.49
C VAL A 3 -8.47 -12.76 -15.61
N PHE A 4 -8.38 -14.09 -15.62
CA PHE A 4 -7.67 -14.89 -16.61
C PHE A 4 -8.62 -15.92 -17.25
N PRO A 5 -9.49 -15.52 -18.20
CA PRO A 5 -10.55 -16.39 -18.72
C PRO A 5 -10.00 -17.62 -19.46
N ASN A 6 -8.87 -17.48 -20.11
CA ASN A 6 -8.25 -18.54 -20.92
C ASN A 6 -7.29 -19.45 -20.10
N MET A 7 -7.11 -19.17 -18.81
CA MET A 7 -6.23 -19.95 -17.96
C MET A 7 -6.86 -21.30 -17.58
N LYS A 8 -6.09 -22.37 -17.67
CA LYS A 8 -6.53 -23.71 -17.27
C LYS A 8 -6.84 -23.77 -15.77
N GLU A 9 -7.74 -24.66 -15.40
CA GLU A 9 -8.18 -24.77 -13.98
C GLU A 9 -7.02 -25.15 -13.06
N GLU A 10 -6.11 -26.00 -13.51
CA GLU A 10 -4.92 -26.40 -12.74
C GLU A 10 -3.98 -25.23 -12.48
N GLU A 11 -3.80 -24.33 -13.47
CA GLU A 11 -3.00 -23.11 -13.31
C GLU A 11 -3.65 -22.15 -12.29
N ILE A 12 -4.99 -22.03 -12.34
CA ILE A 12 -5.75 -21.24 -11.35
C ILE A 12 -5.58 -21.82 -9.95
N LYS A 13 -5.70 -23.14 -9.79
CA LYS A 13 -5.47 -23.83 -8.49
C LYS A 13 -4.04 -23.58 -8.00
N SER A 14 -3.05 -23.60 -8.89
CA SER A 14 -1.66 -23.29 -8.57
C SER A 14 -1.50 -21.85 -8.06
N ILE A 15 -2.12 -20.88 -8.72
CA ILE A 15 -2.10 -19.47 -8.29
C ILE A 15 -2.73 -19.31 -6.91
N VAL A 16 -3.89 -19.94 -6.67
CA VAL A 16 -4.56 -19.91 -5.36
C VAL A 16 -3.66 -20.49 -4.28
N LYS A 17 -3.03 -21.64 -4.53
CA LYS A 17 -2.07 -22.25 -3.59
C LYS A 17 -0.90 -21.31 -3.29
N LYS A 18 -0.30 -20.70 -4.31
CA LYS A 18 0.80 -19.71 -4.15
C LYS A 18 0.36 -18.48 -3.36
N SER A 19 -0.89 -18.05 -3.53
CA SER A 19 -1.46 -16.92 -2.76
C SER A 19 -1.56 -17.25 -1.27
N TRP A 20 -2.04 -18.44 -0.92
CA TRP A 20 -2.07 -18.91 0.48
C TRP A 20 -0.67 -19.10 1.07
N ASP A 21 0.28 -19.66 0.29
CA ASP A 21 1.68 -19.76 0.71
C ASP A 21 2.28 -18.37 0.98
N ASN A 22 2.03 -17.40 0.10
CA ASN A 22 2.49 -16.02 0.31
C ASN A 22 1.88 -15.39 1.57
N LEU A 23 0.60 -15.60 1.84
CA LEU A 23 -0.06 -15.10 3.05
C LEU A 23 0.57 -15.72 4.30
N GLY A 24 0.78 -17.05 4.32
CA GLY A 24 1.45 -17.74 5.41
C GLY A 24 2.86 -17.23 5.68
N ARG A 25 3.64 -17.00 4.62
CA ARG A 25 4.98 -16.36 4.71
C ARG A 25 4.90 -14.96 5.29
N THR A 26 3.98 -14.13 4.82
CA THR A 26 3.81 -12.75 5.30
C THR A 26 3.49 -12.73 6.79
N ILE A 27 2.58 -13.59 7.24
CA ILE A 27 2.24 -13.71 8.67
C ILE A 27 3.45 -14.20 9.50
N SER A 28 4.20 -15.17 9.00
CA SER A 28 5.39 -15.71 9.71
C SER A 28 6.56 -14.72 9.75
N GLU A 29 6.68 -13.84 8.77
CA GLU A 29 7.71 -12.79 8.71
C GLU A 29 7.36 -11.58 9.58
N LEU A 30 6.08 -11.35 9.88
CA LEU A 30 5.61 -10.17 10.60
C LEU A 30 6.31 -9.96 11.97
N PRO A 31 6.46 -10.98 12.84
CA PRO A 31 7.19 -10.81 14.10
C PRO A 31 8.69 -10.52 13.93
N ARG A 32 9.21 -10.73 12.72
CA ARG A 32 10.65 -10.61 12.39
C ARG A 32 10.90 -9.52 11.34
N LEU A 33 10.03 -8.53 11.21
CA LEU A 33 10.20 -7.46 10.21
C LEU A 33 11.58 -6.80 10.31
N ASN A 34 12.03 -6.47 11.52
CA ASN A 34 13.34 -5.84 11.71
C ASN A 34 14.48 -6.72 11.18
N HIS A 35 14.39 -8.05 11.32
CA HIS A 35 15.39 -8.97 10.79
C HIS A 35 15.54 -8.91 9.25
N LEU A 36 14.47 -8.60 8.52
CA LEU A 36 14.54 -8.43 7.07
C LEU A 36 15.42 -7.23 6.69
N PHE A 37 15.40 -6.18 7.50
CA PHE A 37 16.25 -5.00 7.31
C PHE A 37 17.70 -5.28 7.73
N ASP A 38 17.91 -5.90 8.90
CA ASP A 38 19.23 -6.26 9.42
C ASP A 38 19.99 -7.18 8.47
N LYS A 39 19.31 -8.11 7.82
CA LYS A 39 19.89 -9.02 6.82
C LYS A 39 19.92 -8.44 5.41
N LYS A 40 19.66 -7.15 5.24
CA LYS A 40 19.64 -6.47 3.92
C LYS A 40 18.77 -7.23 2.89
N LYS A 41 17.61 -7.73 3.34
CA LYS A 41 16.67 -8.47 2.49
C LYS A 41 15.75 -7.56 1.68
N ILE A 42 15.80 -6.26 1.90
CA ILE A 42 14.99 -5.28 1.19
C ILE A 42 15.83 -4.65 0.06
N LYS A 43 15.27 -4.62 -1.14
CA LYS A 43 15.82 -3.95 -2.31
C LYS A 43 14.87 -2.85 -2.75
N TYR A 44 15.38 -1.67 -3.00
CA TYR A 44 14.63 -0.55 -3.56
C TYR A 44 14.92 -0.44 -5.06
N ASN A 45 13.87 -0.23 -5.85
CA ASN A 45 13.96 -0.07 -7.29
C ASN A 45 13.19 1.20 -7.69
N LYS A 46 13.68 1.94 -8.68
CA LYS A 46 13.13 3.23 -9.14
C LYS A 46 12.95 4.26 -8.01
N ILE A 47 13.93 4.32 -7.10
CA ILE A 47 13.90 5.25 -5.96
C ILE A 47 13.97 6.71 -6.43
N GLU A 48 14.48 6.95 -7.63
CA GLU A 48 14.52 8.24 -8.31
C GLU A 48 13.13 8.87 -8.44
N ASN A 49 12.07 8.08 -8.54
CA ASN A 49 10.68 8.57 -8.62
C ASN A 49 10.20 9.26 -7.33
N ILE A 50 10.91 9.04 -6.22
CA ILE A 50 10.59 9.64 -4.92
C ILE A 50 11.77 10.43 -4.32
N GLU A 51 12.88 10.52 -5.05
CA GLU A 51 14.10 11.17 -4.55
C GLU A 51 13.86 12.63 -4.12
N ASN A 52 13.06 13.36 -4.90
CA ASN A 52 12.69 14.73 -4.59
C ASN A 52 11.86 14.84 -3.29
N LEU A 53 11.01 13.85 -3.01
CA LEU A 53 10.25 13.81 -1.76
C LEU A 53 11.19 13.62 -0.57
N ILE A 54 12.16 12.72 -0.71
CA ILE A 54 13.16 12.45 0.35
C ILE A 54 14.04 13.69 0.58
N LYS A 55 14.65 14.25 -0.49
CA LYS A 55 15.57 15.39 -0.40
C LYS A 55 14.92 16.65 0.16
N ASN A 56 13.68 16.92 -0.23
CA ASN A 56 12.97 18.14 0.15
C ASN A 56 12.07 17.94 1.40
N ASN A 57 12.11 16.76 2.01
CA ASN A 57 11.18 16.36 3.10
C ASN A 57 9.73 16.69 2.74
N SER A 58 9.36 16.39 1.48
CA SER A 58 8.04 16.66 0.93
C SER A 58 7.10 15.48 1.14
N GLN A 59 5.80 15.73 1.03
CA GLN A 59 4.76 14.75 1.27
C GLN A 59 4.34 14.03 0.00
N GLY A 60 3.85 12.80 0.16
CA GLY A 60 3.19 12.03 -0.88
C GLY A 60 2.13 11.09 -0.31
N ILE A 61 1.25 10.64 -1.17
CA ILE A 61 0.30 9.56 -0.87
C ILE A 61 0.82 8.29 -1.52
N PHE A 62 1.27 7.36 -0.71
CA PHE A 62 1.75 6.07 -1.18
C PHE A 62 0.59 5.09 -1.24
N ILE A 63 0.50 4.33 -2.31
CA ILE A 63 -0.51 3.29 -2.49
C ILE A 63 0.15 1.96 -2.80
N CYS A 64 -0.38 0.89 -2.23
CA CYS A 64 0.04 -0.49 -2.52
C CYS A 64 -1.16 -1.44 -2.49
N ILE A 65 -0.91 -2.71 -2.77
CA ILE A 65 -1.90 -3.79 -2.69
C ILE A 65 -1.37 -4.91 -1.79
N HIS A 66 -2.24 -5.85 -1.39
CA HIS A 66 -1.88 -7.03 -0.59
C HIS A 66 -1.08 -8.06 -1.42
N GLN A 67 0.07 -7.64 -1.94
CA GLN A 67 0.98 -8.44 -2.75
C GLN A 67 2.29 -8.67 -2.00
N SER A 68 2.93 -9.83 -2.20
CA SER A 68 4.21 -10.16 -1.55
C SER A 68 4.12 -10.02 -0.02
N ASN A 69 5.05 -9.31 0.61
CA ASN A 69 4.92 -8.90 2.01
C ASN A 69 4.63 -7.40 2.09
N TRP A 70 3.34 -7.03 2.09
CA TRP A 70 2.90 -5.63 2.19
C TRP A 70 3.22 -4.98 3.56
N GLU A 71 3.44 -5.79 4.59
CA GLU A 71 3.75 -5.30 5.94
C GLU A 71 5.10 -4.57 6.01
N VAL A 72 6.01 -4.83 5.07
CA VAL A 72 7.31 -4.14 5.01
C VAL A 72 7.22 -2.72 4.43
N VAL A 73 6.13 -2.36 3.74
CA VAL A 73 6.06 -1.11 2.98
C VAL A 73 6.18 0.11 3.89
N VAL A 74 5.41 0.14 4.99
CA VAL A 74 5.47 1.25 5.96
C VAL A 74 6.87 1.38 6.58
N PRO A 75 7.46 0.34 7.20
CA PRO A 75 8.79 0.46 7.76
C PRO A 75 9.89 0.68 6.73
N CYS A 76 9.69 0.33 5.45
CA CYS A 76 10.61 0.70 4.38
C CYS A 76 10.61 2.20 4.11
N LEU A 77 9.42 2.80 3.96
CA LEU A 77 9.28 4.24 3.75
C LEU A 77 9.85 5.03 4.93
N ASP A 78 9.52 4.61 6.14
CA ASP A 78 10.02 5.21 7.37
C ASP A 78 11.56 5.21 7.46
N ARG A 79 12.21 4.09 7.09
CA ARG A 79 13.69 3.97 7.10
C ARG A 79 14.40 4.79 6.04
N ILE A 80 13.76 5.09 4.93
CA ILE A 80 14.34 5.98 3.90
C ILE A 80 14.01 7.46 4.14
N GLY A 81 13.49 7.80 5.33
CA GLY A 81 13.26 9.18 5.76
C GLY A 81 11.87 9.74 5.46
N ILE A 82 10.93 8.92 4.96
CA ILE A 82 9.55 9.34 4.71
C ILE A 82 8.69 9.05 5.94
N ASN A 83 8.42 10.08 6.72
CA ASN A 83 7.50 9.97 7.85
C ASN A 83 6.05 9.90 7.36
N LEU A 84 5.27 8.95 7.89
CA LEU A 84 3.93 8.70 7.37
C LEU A 84 2.93 8.15 8.39
N GLY A 85 1.64 8.40 8.13
CA GLY A 85 0.53 7.70 8.75
C GLY A 85 0.01 6.57 7.86
N ALA A 86 -0.21 5.40 8.43
CA ALA A 86 -0.77 4.25 7.70
C ALA A 86 -2.09 3.79 8.32
N VAL A 87 -3.11 3.61 7.46
CA VAL A 87 -4.42 3.12 7.91
C VAL A 87 -4.42 1.60 7.89
N TYR A 88 -4.81 0.98 9.00
CA TYR A 88 -4.99 -0.47 9.09
C TYR A 88 -6.42 -0.84 9.48
N ARG A 89 -6.84 -2.05 9.13
CA ARG A 89 -8.13 -2.60 9.55
C ARG A 89 -7.96 -3.44 10.80
N HIS A 90 -8.78 -3.20 11.81
CA HIS A 90 -8.86 -4.08 12.98
C HIS A 90 -9.21 -5.51 12.57
N ILE A 91 -8.57 -6.46 13.21
CA ILE A 91 -8.98 -7.87 13.15
C ILE A 91 -9.92 -8.16 14.32
N ASN A 92 -10.82 -9.14 14.13
CA ASN A 92 -11.87 -9.43 15.10
C ASN A 92 -11.33 -9.89 16.46
N ASN A 93 -10.17 -10.53 16.49
CA ASN A 93 -9.53 -10.96 17.73
C ASN A 93 -8.73 -9.78 18.33
N HIS A 94 -9.24 -9.22 19.41
CA HIS A 94 -8.66 -8.05 20.08
C HIS A 94 -7.20 -8.26 20.59
N PHE A 95 -6.88 -9.48 21.06
CA PHE A 95 -5.51 -9.77 21.52
C PHE A 95 -4.52 -9.80 20.35
N LEU A 96 -4.90 -10.46 19.26
CA LEU A 96 -4.09 -10.49 18.04
C LEU A 96 -3.99 -9.09 17.43
N ASP A 97 -5.05 -8.31 17.44
CA ASP A 97 -5.05 -6.93 16.93
C ASP A 97 -4.02 -6.06 17.67
N LYS A 98 -4.03 -6.08 19.00
CA LYS A 98 -3.05 -5.39 19.84
C LYS A 98 -1.62 -5.87 19.59
N LEU A 99 -1.44 -7.21 19.47
CA LEU A 99 -0.13 -7.79 19.20
C LEU A 99 0.41 -7.34 17.84
N LEU A 100 -0.41 -7.39 16.79
CA LEU A 100 -0.03 -6.97 15.46
C LEU A 100 0.31 -5.47 15.41
N LEU A 101 -0.50 -4.63 16.06
CA LEU A 101 -0.22 -3.20 16.15
C LEU A 101 1.12 -2.94 16.85
N LYS A 102 1.39 -3.64 17.96
CA LYS A 102 2.68 -3.55 18.67
C LYS A 102 3.85 -3.94 17.77
N ILE A 103 3.74 -5.05 17.05
CA ILE A 103 4.77 -5.51 16.11
C ILE A 103 5.02 -4.46 15.02
N ARG A 104 3.96 -3.95 14.39
CA ARG A 104 4.04 -2.92 13.36
C ARG A 104 4.69 -1.64 13.90
N THR A 105 4.26 -1.16 15.05
CA THR A 105 4.83 0.04 15.68
C THR A 105 6.31 -0.15 16.03
N ASN A 106 6.68 -1.31 16.57
CA ASN A 106 8.07 -1.63 16.90
C ASN A 106 8.98 -1.78 15.65
N SER A 107 8.39 -1.89 14.46
CA SER A 107 9.17 -1.94 13.21
C SER A 107 9.54 -0.56 12.67
N LEU A 108 8.97 0.51 13.22
CA LEU A 108 9.26 1.89 12.84
C LEU A 108 10.53 2.40 13.55
N VAL A 109 11.27 3.26 12.88
CA VAL A 109 12.47 3.93 13.42
C VAL A 109 12.18 5.39 13.79
N SER A 110 11.25 6.04 13.10
CA SER A 110 10.81 7.39 13.38
C SER A 110 9.67 7.42 14.39
N SER A 111 9.76 8.28 15.40
CA SER A 111 8.65 8.55 16.32
C SER A 111 7.49 9.31 15.70
N LYS A 112 7.66 9.85 14.48
CA LYS A 112 6.63 10.58 13.73
C LYS A 112 5.71 9.66 12.92
N SER A 113 6.23 8.50 12.48
CA SER A 113 5.43 7.53 11.74
C SER A 113 4.49 6.75 12.67
N PHE A 114 3.28 6.45 12.21
CA PHE A 114 2.28 5.80 13.03
C PHE A 114 1.27 4.98 12.24
N TYR A 115 0.55 4.12 12.95
CA TYR A 115 -0.61 3.38 12.43
C TYR A 115 -1.88 3.89 13.10
N THR A 116 -2.96 4.03 12.30
CA THR A 116 -4.28 4.40 12.80
C THR A 116 -5.36 3.42 12.31
N PRO A 117 -6.30 3.00 13.18
CA PRO A 117 -7.34 2.06 12.79
C PRO A 117 -8.36 2.72 11.85
N LYS A 118 -8.80 1.99 10.80
CA LYS A 118 -9.82 2.45 9.86
C LYS A 118 -11.09 2.91 10.59
N GLY A 119 -11.61 4.09 10.23
CA GLY A 119 -12.83 4.67 10.79
C GLY A 119 -12.79 6.19 10.86
N LYS A 120 -13.69 6.79 11.63
CA LYS A 120 -13.73 8.26 11.83
C LYS A 120 -12.42 8.80 12.40
N LYS A 121 -11.77 8.05 13.28
CA LYS A 121 -10.49 8.42 13.87
C LYS A 121 -9.39 8.50 12.81
N SER A 122 -9.28 7.51 11.94
CA SER A 122 -8.22 7.54 10.91
C SER A 122 -8.35 8.73 9.95
N ALA A 123 -9.56 9.14 9.59
CA ALA A 123 -9.77 10.32 8.76
C ALA A 123 -9.21 11.59 9.43
N LYS A 124 -9.42 11.74 10.74
CA LYS A 124 -8.87 12.84 11.53
C LYS A 124 -7.35 12.74 11.62
N ASP A 125 -6.83 11.59 12.06
CA ASP A 125 -5.39 11.36 12.25
C ASP A 125 -4.60 11.59 10.94
N ILE A 126 -5.10 11.11 9.81
CA ILE A 126 -4.46 11.30 8.50
C ILE A 126 -4.53 12.77 8.05
N THR A 127 -5.67 13.45 8.26
CA THR A 127 -5.78 14.87 7.92
C THR A 127 -4.79 15.70 8.74
N GLU A 128 -4.63 15.40 10.03
CA GLU A 128 -3.66 16.04 10.90
C GLU A 128 -2.22 15.71 10.49
N ALA A 129 -1.93 14.45 10.17
CA ALA A 129 -0.63 14.04 9.65
C ALA A 129 -0.24 14.83 8.39
N ILE A 130 -1.14 14.94 7.43
CA ILE A 130 -0.90 15.73 6.21
C ILE A 130 -0.66 17.22 6.54
N ARG A 131 -1.41 17.81 7.46
CA ARG A 131 -1.17 19.21 7.92
C ARG A 131 0.20 19.38 8.57
N ASN A 132 0.69 18.34 9.22
CA ASN A 132 2.01 18.32 9.88
C ASN A 132 3.12 17.80 8.97
N SER A 133 2.95 17.88 7.65
CA SER A 133 3.93 17.48 6.63
C SER A 133 4.32 16.00 6.67
N LEU A 134 3.45 15.11 7.15
CA LEU A 134 3.64 13.67 7.03
C LEU A 134 2.96 13.15 5.75
N SER A 135 3.53 12.11 5.17
CA SER A 135 2.93 11.33 4.08
C SER A 135 1.83 10.39 4.60
N MET A 136 1.13 9.71 3.70
CA MET A 136 0.22 8.62 4.07
C MET A 136 0.43 7.38 3.20
N LEU A 137 0.14 6.20 3.75
CA LEU A 137 0.04 4.96 2.99
C LEU A 137 -1.38 4.40 3.05
N VAL A 138 -1.87 3.96 1.91
CA VAL A 138 -3.17 3.29 1.76
C VAL A 138 -3.00 2.00 0.97
N VAL A 139 -3.55 0.90 1.49
CA VAL A 139 -3.68 -0.37 0.76
C VAL A 139 -5.04 -0.36 0.08
N ILE A 140 -5.08 -0.41 -1.27
CA ILE A 140 -6.26 -0.01 -2.05
C ILE A 140 -7.03 -1.15 -2.72
N ASP A 141 -6.63 -2.39 -2.58
CA ASP A 141 -7.21 -3.56 -3.25
C ASP A 141 -8.31 -4.27 -2.43
N GLN A 142 -8.68 -3.74 -1.27
CA GLN A 142 -9.77 -4.29 -0.48
C GLN A 142 -11.11 -3.62 -0.81
N LYS A 143 -12.17 -4.45 -0.90
CA LYS A 143 -13.55 -3.95 -1.02
C LYS A 143 -13.88 -3.03 0.16
N ASP A 144 -14.40 -1.86 -0.16
CA ASP A 144 -14.95 -0.92 0.81
C ASP A 144 -16.46 -0.71 0.55
N SER A 145 -17.31 -1.20 1.45
CA SER A 145 -18.77 -1.08 1.30
C SER A 145 -19.28 0.36 1.26
N SER A 146 -18.49 1.30 1.85
CA SER A 146 -18.75 2.75 1.83
C SER A 146 -18.05 3.49 0.68
N GLY A 147 -17.30 2.76 -0.15
CA GLY A 147 -16.52 3.33 -1.24
C GLY A 147 -17.36 3.59 -2.50
N GLU A 148 -16.72 4.25 -3.46
CA GLU A 148 -17.27 4.56 -4.78
C GLU A 148 -17.23 3.32 -5.68
N GLU A 149 -18.18 3.20 -6.61
CA GLU A 149 -18.15 2.17 -7.65
C GLU A 149 -17.19 2.59 -8.77
N VAL A 150 -16.15 1.79 -8.98
CA VAL A 150 -15.10 2.03 -9.96
C VAL A 150 -14.78 0.73 -10.69
N LEU A 151 -14.35 0.80 -11.94
CA LEU A 151 -13.94 -0.37 -12.70
C LEU A 151 -12.60 -0.93 -12.21
N PHE A 152 -12.58 -2.26 -12.00
CA PHE A 152 -11.37 -3.04 -11.74
C PHE A 152 -11.51 -4.41 -12.40
N PHE A 153 -10.60 -4.78 -13.28
CA PHE A 153 -10.70 -5.96 -14.16
C PHE A 153 -12.06 -6.03 -14.88
N LYS A 154 -12.49 -4.90 -15.47
CA LYS A 154 -13.77 -4.74 -16.18
C LYS A 154 -15.02 -4.99 -15.32
N ARG A 155 -14.92 -5.00 -14.00
CA ARG A 155 -16.05 -5.11 -13.06
C ARG A 155 -16.17 -3.87 -12.21
N LYS A 156 -17.41 -3.47 -11.94
CA LYS A 156 -17.70 -2.46 -10.92
C LYS A 156 -17.41 -3.03 -9.52
N VAL A 157 -16.51 -2.39 -8.81
CA VAL A 157 -16.17 -2.73 -7.43
C VAL A 157 -16.26 -1.49 -6.56
N LYS A 158 -16.72 -1.66 -5.33
CA LYS A 158 -16.69 -0.57 -4.35
C LYS A 158 -15.31 -0.49 -3.76
N THR A 159 -14.63 0.64 -4.00
CA THR A 159 -13.26 0.89 -3.57
C THR A 159 -13.14 2.22 -2.82
N GLN A 160 -12.12 2.31 -1.97
CA GLN A 160 -11.82 3.52 -1.21
C GLN A 160 -11.20 4.58 -2.11
N THR A 161 -11.85 5.75 -2.22
CA THR A 161 -11.38 6.89 -3.01
C THR A 161 -11.00 8.11 -2.14
N GLY A 162 -11.18 8.03 -0.83
CA GLY A 162 -10.96 9.15 0.08
C GLY A 162 -9.56 9.79 0.02
N PHE A 163 -8.53 8.99 -0.28
CA PHE A 163 -7.17 9.48 -0.45
C PHE A 163 -7.01 10.40 -1.68
N LEU A 164 -7.84 10.23 -2.72
CA LEU A 164 -7.84 11.09 -3.92
C LEU A 164 -8.30 12.50 -3.59
N LYS A 165 -9.30 12.65 -2.70
CA LYS A 165 -9.74 13.95 -2.20
C LYS A 165 -8.63 14.68 -1.46
N ILE A 166 -7.83 13.94 -0.69
CA ILE A 166 -6.65 14.47 0.02
C ILE A 166 -5.58 14.87 -1.01
N ALA A 167 -5.27 14.01 -1.98
CA ALA A 167 -4.31 14.28 -3.05
C ALA A 167 -4.65 15.58 -3.79
N ARG A 168 -5.90 15.73 -4.21
CA ARG A 168 -6.40 16.93 -4.91
C ARG A 168 -6.30 18.18 -4.03
N LYS A 169 -6.81 18.10 -2.77
CA LYS A 169 -6.84 19.24 -1.86
C LYS A 169 -5.46 19.79 -1.53
N TYR A 170 -4.51 18.90 -1.31
CA TYR A 170 -3.14 19.26 -0.87
C TYR A 170 -2.13 19.21 -2.01
N LYS A 171 -2.58 18.94 -3.26
CA LYS A 171 -1.75 18.81 -4.47
C LYS A 171 -0.60 17.81 -4.31
N LEU A 172 -0.88 16.69 -3.65
CA LEU A 172 0.12 15.66 -3.35
C LEU A 172 0.24 14.63 -4.48
N PRO A 173 1.44 14.17 -4.81
CA PRO A 173 1.64 13.05 -5.71
C PRO A 173 1.11 11.75 -5.09
N ILE A 174 0.53 10.89 -5.93
CA ILE A 174 0.10 9.54 -5.56
C ILE A 174 1.10 8.56 -6.15
N ILE A 175 1.86 7.89 -5.30
CA ILE A 175 2.97 7.04 -5.67
C ILE A 175 2.61 5.57 -5.47
N PRO A 176 2.41 4.79 -6.56
CA PRO A 176 2.19 3.36 -6.44
C PRO A 176 3.49 2.62 -6.07
N ILE A 177 3.38 1.71 -5.12
CA ILE A 177 4.49 0.82 -4.72
C ILE A 177 4.12 -0.61 -5.08
N LYS A 178 4.85 -1.18 -6.04
CA LYS A 178 4.81 -2.61 -6.34
C LYS A 178 5.83 -3.31 -5.48
N ASN A 179 5.41 -4.31 -4.70
CA ASN A 179 6.35 -5.13 -3.96
C ASN A 179 6.35 -6.57 -4.51
N LYS A 180 7.52 -7.19 -4.55
CA LYS A 180 7.71 -8.54 -5.11
C LYS A 180 8.71 -9.31 -4.27
N ARG A 181 8.42 -10.59 -4.02
CA ARG A 181 9.45 -11.52 -3.53
C ARG A 181 10.37 -11.88 -4.67
N ILE A 182 11.65 -11.75 -4.44
CA ILE A 182 12.71 -12.16 -5.36
C ILE A 182 13.57 -13.25 -4.71
N ASP A 183 14.55 -13.74 -5.43
CA ASP A 183 15.39 -14.85 -4.99
C ASP A 183 16.07 -14.61 -3.65
N ASN A 184 16.44 -15.70 -2.96
CA ASN A 184 17.11 -15.69 -1.66
C ASN A 184 16.30 -15.02 -0.53
N GLY A 185 14.95 -15.04 -0.62
CA GLY A 185 14.05 -14.50 0.39
C GLY A 185 14.13 -12.98 0.51
N LYS A 186 14.56 -12.29 -0.53
CA LYS A 186 14.55 -10.83 -0.62
C LYS A 186 13.19 -10.33 -1.08
N ILE A 187 12.90 -9.08 -0.71
CA ILE A 187 11.71 -8.35 -1.13
C ILE A 187 12.17 -7.10 -1.87
N GLU A 188 11.65 -6.89 -3.07
CA GLU A 188 11.90 -5.71 -3.87
C GLU A 188 10.69 -4.79 -3.81
N LEU A 189 10.92 -3.52 -3.47
CA LEU A 189 9.94 -2.45 -3.56
C LEU A 189 10.29 -1.58 -4.78
N THR A 190 9.36 -1.49 -5.72
CA THR A 190 9.50 -0.63 -6.90
C THR A 190 8.56 0.55 -6.77
N PHE A 191 9.11 1.76 -6.75
CA PHE A 191 8.34 3.01 -6.78
C PHE A 191 7.98 3.34 -8.22
N LEU A 192 6.69 3.28 -8.57
CA LEU A 192 6.23 3.59 -9.92
C LEU A 192 6.08 5.11 -10.10
N GLU A 193 5.91 5.52 -11.36
CA GLU A 193 5.66 6.91 -11.71
C GLU A 193 4.48 7.49 -10.93
N PRO A 194 4.63 8.67 -10.32
CA PRO A 194 3.56 9.31 -9.57
C PRO A 194 2.37 9.71 -10.44
N PHE A 195 1.16 9.56 -9.92
CA PHE A 195 -0.04 10.20 -10.45
C PHE A 195 -0.23 11.57 -9.78
N TYR A 196 -0.65 12.54 -10.56
CA TYR A 196 -1.03 13.87 -10.06
C TYR A 196 -2.52 14.11 -10.31
N HIS A 197 -3.28 14.39 -9.26
CA HIS A 197 -4.72 14.63 -9.33
C HIS A 197 -5.03 16.13 -9.30
N ASN A 198 -4.40 16.88 -10.22
CA ASN A 198 -4.48 18.34 -10.28
C ASN A 198 -5.50 18.84 -11.34
N ASP A 199 -5.91 17.97 -12.27
CA ASP A 199 -6.89 18.31 -13.30
C ASP A 199 -8.29 18.28 -12.70
N VAL A 200 -8.95 19.44 -12.70
CA VAL A 200 -10.32 19.61 -12.19
C VAL A 200 -11.37 18.87 -13.03
N ASN A 201 -11.06 18.59 -14.31
CA ASN A 201 -11.95 17.89 -15.22
C ASN A 201 -11.94 16.36 -15.02
N ILE A 202 -10.97 15.83 -14.26
CA ILE A 202 -10.86 14.40 -13.95
C ILE A 202 -11.51 14.15 -12.60
N SER A 203 -12.59 13.37 -12.57
CA SER A 203 -13.24 12.96 -11.34
C SER A 203 -12.37 11.98 -10.53
N ASP A 204 -12.68 11.82 -9.23
CA ASP A 204 -12.00 10.84 -8.38
C ASP A 204 -12.18 9.40 -8.93
N ASN A 205 -13.37 9.07 -9.47
CA ASN A 205 -13.61 7.77 -10.10
C ASN A 205 -12.73 7.54 -11.33
N GLN A 206 -12.62 8.52 -12.22
CA GLN A 206 -11.74 8.43 -13.39
C GLN A 206 -10.26 8.31 -13.00
N MET A 207 -9.83 9.03 -11.96
CA MET A 207 -8.46 8.89 -11.44
C MET A 207 -8.25 7.49 -10.84
N MET A 208 -9.24 6.97 -10.09
CA MET A 208 -9.15 5.63 -9.53
C MET A 208 -9.12 4.55 -10.61
N GLU A 209 -9.86 4.72 -11.72
CA GLU A 209 -9.81 3.81 -12.86
C GLU A 209 -8.40 3.80 -13.52
N LYS A 210 -7.76 4.95 -13.66
CA LYS A 210 -6.37 5.03 -14.14
C LYS A 210 -5.40 4.27 -13.21
N ILE A 211 -5.57 4.43 -11.91
CA ILE A 211 -4.78 3.70 -10.90
C ILE A 211 -5.05 2.19 -10.98
N HIS A 212 -6.32 1.78 -11.05
CA HIS A 212 -6.70 0.37 -11.19
C HIS A 212 -6.12 -0.24 -12.45
N TYR A 213 -6.20 0.46 -13.59
CA TYR A 213 -5.60 0.00 -14.85
C TYR A 213 -4.09 -0.28 -14.68
N LYS A 214 -3.36 0.62 -14.02
CA LYS A 214 -1.93 0.43 -13.75
C LYS A 214 -1.67 -0.77 -12.84
N ILE A 215 -2.51 -1.00 -11.85
CA ILE A 215 -2.44 -2.18 -10.98
C ILE A 215 -2.74 -3.46 -11.77
N GLU A 216 -3.73 -3.44 -12.65
CA GLU A 216 -4.04 -4.58 -13.52
C GLU A 216 -2.85 -4.96 -14.41
N GLU A 217 -2.14 -3.98 -14.98
CA GLU A 217 -0.92 -4.23 -15.75
C GLU A 217 0.13 -4.96 -14.91
N TRP A 218 0.41 -4.49 -13.71
CA TRP A 218 1.45 -5.14 -12.91
C TRP A 218 1.03 -6.50 -12.32
N ILE A 219 -0.27 -6.77 -12.15
CA ILE A 219 -0.77 -8.08 -11.71
C ILE A 219 -0.68 -9.11 -12.84
N LYS A 220 -0.85 -8.67 -14.10
CA LYS A 220 -0.76 -9.53 -15.28
C LYS A 220 0.69 -9.82 -15.74
N ALA A 221 1.65 -8.95 -15.35
CA ALA A 221 3.08 -9.09 -15.65
C ALA A 221 3.77 -10.07 -14.67
#